data_d3aaa0f50d35c1240ac1a32d008fddda
#
_entry.id   d3aaa0f50d35c1240ac1a32d008fddda
#
_cell.length_a   1.000
_cell.length_b   1.000
_cell.length_c   1.000
_cell.angle_alpha   90.00
_cell.angle_beta   90.00
_cell.angle_gamma   90.00
#
_symmetry.space_group_name_H-M   'P 1'
#
loop_
_entity.id
_entity.type
_entity.pdbx_description
1 polymer ?
#
loop_
_entity_poly.entity_id
_entity_poly.type
_entity_poly.pdbx_seq_one_letter_code
_entity_poly.pdbx_strand_id
1 'polypeptide(L)'
;MINLRLNAAATLAAHRLGIRNDPYTAFNFLVEIEGLIAGGFTEVSGLQVETAVEDYQEGGQNEYVHKLPGPTRYPSNLTLKRGLTDVDSFWRWHRGVIAGSFQRKNGTIYLLDRRGLPAMWWDFKQAYPVKWSGPDLRAASNEVAVETVELAHRGLSKPGLSLALSALRGGLSAAQNLAGRYGFGQLGGRFW
;
A
#
# COMPACT_ATOMS: atom_id res chain seq x y z
N MET A 1 4.70 31.15 -3.15
CA MET A 1 5.69 30.71 -2.13
C MET A 1 4.91 30.01 -1.02
N ILE A 2 4.89 28.71 -1.02
CA ILE A 2 4.21 27.89 0.00
C ILE A 2 5.06 27.97 1.27
N ASN A 3 4.43 28.37 2.37
CA ASN A 3 5.05 28.63 3.68
C ASN A 3 5.70 27.37 4.28
N LEU A 4 6.93 27.06 3.88
CA LEU A 4 7.74 25.97 4.47
C LEU A 4 7.90 26.14 6.01
N ARG A 5 7.84 27.37 6.50
CA ARG A 5 7.96 27.70 7.93
C ARG A 5 6.73 27.28 8.76
N LEU A 6 5.53 27.31 8.17
CA LEU A 6 4.30 26.87 8.86
C LEU A 6 4.26 25.36 9.04
N ASN A 7 4.75 24.60 8.07
CA ASN A 7 4.82 23.14 8.18
C ASN A 7 5.83 22.68 9.24
N ALA A 8 7.00 23.32 9.33
CA ALA A 8 7.99 23.02 10.34
C ALA A 8 7.49 23.35 11.76
N ALA A 9 6.80 24.48 11.94
CA ALA A 9 6.21 24.86 13.22
C ALA A 9 5.07 23.91 13.63
N ALA A 10 4.21 23.49 12.70
CA ALA A 10 3.16 22.51 12.94
C ALA A 10 3.72 21.15 13.33
N THR A 11 4.80 20.69 12.69
CA THR A 11 5.48 19.44 13.01
C THR A 11 6.13 19.48 14.40
N LEU A 12 6.77 20.59 14.75
CA LEU A 12 7.38 20.79 16.08
C LEU A 12 6.31 20.89 17.18
N ALA A 13 5.18 21.53 16.90
CA ALA A 13 4.06 21.60 17.83
C ALA A 13 3.42 20.21 18.05
N ALA A 14 3.24 19.43 16.99
CA ALA A 14 2.77 18.05 17.05
C ALA A 14 3.71 17.17 17.89
N HIS A 15 5.01 17.32 17.71
CA HIS A 15 6.02 16.58 18.49
C HIS A 15 6.00 16.94 19.97
N ARG A 16 5.79 18.24 20.31
CA ARG A 16 5.63 18.70 21.69
C ARG A 16 4.34 18.23 22.36
N LEU A 17 3.29 17.99 21.57
CA LEU A 17 2.01 17.47 22.03
C LEU A 17 1.99 15.93 22.15
N GLY A 18 3.13 15.26 21.89
CA GLY A 18 3.23 13.80 21.98
C GLY A 18 2.48 13.05 20.86
N ILE A 19 2.14 13.74 19.77
CA ILE A 19 1.58 13.13 18.57
C ILE A 19 2.73 12.43 17.84
N ARG A 20 2.91 11.15 18.09
CA ARG A 20 3.84 10.30 17.35
C ARG A 20 3.15 9.76 16.12
N ASN A 21 3.62 10.16 14.94
CA ASN A 21 3.33 9.49 13.68
C ASN A 21 4.40 8.39 13.50
N ASP A 22 4.26 7.30 14.26
CA ASP A 22 5.13 6.15 14.07
C ASP A 22 4.86 5.55 12.69
N PRO A 23 5.89 5.25 11.89
CA PRO A 23 5.72 4.61 10.60
C PRO A 23 5.02 3.26 10.75
N TYR A 24 4.17 2.93 9.80
CA TYR A 24 3.59 1.59 9.74
C TYR A 24 4.65 0.56 9.39
N THR A 25 4.54 -0.60 10.00
CA THR A 25 5.43 -1.73 9.73
C THR A 25 4.96 -2.47 8.47
N ALA A 26 5.89 -2.84 7.59
CA ALA A 26 5.58 -3.46 6.31
C ALA A 26 5.14 -4.94 6.41
N PHE A 27 5.29 -5.58 7.56
CA PHE A 27 4.99 -7.01 7.71
C PHE A 27 3.50 -7.31 7.89
N ASN A 28 2.67 -6.32 8.18
CA ASN A 28 1.25 -6.53 8.48
C ASN A 28 0.39 -6.00 7.32
N PHE A 29 0.12 -6.85 6.35
CA PHE A 29 -0.65 -6.50 5.16
C PHE A 29 -1.61 -7.63 4.75
N LEU A 30 -2.62 -7.27 3.97
CA LEU A 30 -3.58 -8.19 3.38
C LEU A 30 -3.75 -7.85 1.90
N VAL A 31 -3.87 -8.86 1.05
CA VAL A 31 -4.19 -8.68 -0.37
C VAL A 31 -5.54 -9.34 -0.65
N GLU A 32 -6.42 -8.60 -1.27
CA GLU A 32 -7.71 -9.07 -1.75
C GLU A 32 -7.73 -8.98 -3.28
N ILE A 33 -8.14 -10.06 -3.94
CA ILE A 33 -8.31 -10.12 -5.39
C ILE A 33 -9.71 -10.62 -5.69
N GLU A 34 -10.43 -9.92 -6.55
CA GLU A 34 -11.82 -10.21 -6.93
C GLU A 34 -12.02 -11.68 -7.31
N GLY A 35 -12.90 -12.36 -6.60
CA GLY A 35 -13.22 -13.78 -6.80
C GLY A 35 -12.10 -14.77 -6.44
N LEU A 36 -11.04 -14.29 -5.79
CA LEU A 36 -9.98 -15.10 -5.18
C LEU A 36 -9.94 -14.82 -3.68
N ILE A 37 -9.63 -15.86 -2.91
CA ILE A 37 -9.52 -15.72 -1.46
C ILE A 37 -8.33 -14.82 -1.12
N ALA A 38 -8.56 -13.84 -0.25
CA ALA A 38 -7.53 -12.98 0.28
C ALA A 38 -6.79 -13.64 1.45
N GLY A 39 -5.50 -13.44 1.54
CA GLY A 39 -4.68 -13.82 2.68
C GLY A 39 -3.51 -14.74 2.37
N GLY A 40 -2.61 -14.88 3.35
CA GLY A 40 -1.46 -15.78 3.27
C GLY A 40 -0.32 -15.31 2.36
N PHE A 41 -0.29 -14.02 2.00
CA PHE A 41 0.83 -13.45 1.25
C PHE A 41 1.99 -13.13 2.17
N THR A 42 3.19 -13.46 1.71
CA THR A 42 4.45 -13.19 2.43
C THR A 42 5.14 -11.94 1.90
N GLU A 43 4.90 -11.60 0.63
CA GLU A 43 5.53 -10.43 -0.01
C GLU A 43 4.61 -9.84 -1.09
N VAL A 44 4.62 -8.52 -1.16
CA VAL A 44 4.02 -7.73 -2.25
C VAL A 44 5.05 -6.69 -2.70
N SER A 45 5.34 -6.65 -3.99
CA SER A 45 6.25 -5.67 -4.59
C SER A 45 5.71 -5.17 -5.93
N GLY A 46 6.32 -4.12 -6.48
CA GLY A 46 5.90 -3.56 -7.77
C GLY A 46 4.84 -2.44 -7.66
N LEU A 47 4.56 -1.92 -6.46
CA LEU A 47 3.71 -0.74 -6.27
C LEU A 47 4.45 0.52 -6.76
N GLN A 48 4.48 0.73 -8.08
CA GLN A 48 5.23 1.80 -8.71
C GLN A 48 4.37 2.57 -9.70
N VAL A 49 4.50 3.89 -9.65
CA VAL A 49 3.91 4.84 -10.61
C VAL A 49 5.00 5.78 -11.05
N GLU A 50 5.16 5.95 -12.33
CA GLU A 50 6.17 6.83 -12.94
C GLU A 50 5.50 7.80 -13.90
N THR A 51 5.91 9.05 -13.86
CA THR A 51 5.51 10.08 -14.83
C THR A 51 6.75 10.47 -15.60
N ALA A 52 6.73 10.30 -16.91
CA ALA A 52 7.81 10.73 -17.78
C ALA A 52 8.00 12.25 -17.66
N VAL A 53 9.23 12.71 -17.80
CA VAL A 53 9.54 14.14 -17.84
C VAL A 53 9.98 14.47 -19.26
N GLU A 54 9.34 15.46 -19.85
CA GLU A 54 9.68 15.99 -21.17
C GLU A 54 10.41 17.32 -21.01
N ASP A 55 11.55 17.42 -21.67
CA ASP A 55 12.36 18.63 -21.68
C ASP A 55 11.88 19.56 -22.79
N TYR A 56 11.43 20.74 -22.42
CA TYR A 56 11.06 21.78 -23.37
C TYR A 56 12.00 22.96 -23.26
N GLN A 57 12.70 23.27 -24.34
CA GLN A 57 13.59 24.42 -24.43
C GLN A 57 12.90 25.55 -25.21
N GLU A 58 12.71 26.67 -24.56
CA GLU A 58 12.15 27.87 -25.18
C GLU A 58 13.26 28.64 -25.91
N GLY A 59 12.98 29.07 -27.15
CA GLY A 59 13.93 29.87 -27.93
C GLY A 59 14.25 31.20 -27.24
N GLY A 60 15.53 31.47 -27.03
CA GLY A 60 16.01 32.67 -26.33
C GLY A 60 16.22 32.50 -24.83
N GLN A 61 15.81 31.39 -24.23
CA GLN A 61 16.07 31.05 -22.82
C GLN A 61 17.21 30.05 -22.71
N ASN A 62 18.39 30.51 -22.25
CA ASN A 62 19.58 29.68 -22.13
C ASN A 62 19.93 29.27 -20.68
N GLU A 63 19.21 29.81 -19.70
CA GLU A 63 19.52 29.58 -18.29
C GLU A 63 18.98 28.24 -17.77
N TYR A 64 17.84 27.77 -18.30
CA TYR A 64 17.21 26.51 -17.86
C TYR A 64 16.31 25.92 -18.93
N VAL A 65 16.08 24.62 -18.82
CA VAL A 65 15.11 23.86 -19.62
C VAL A 65 13.86 23.65 -18.81
N HIS A 66 12.72 23.88 -19.40
CA HIS A 66 11.43 23.58 -18.75
C HIS A 66 11.21 22.08 -18.67
N LYS A 67 10.85 21.61 -17.48
CA LYS A 67 10.50 20.19 -17.22
C LYS A 67 8.98 20.07 -17.23
N LEU A 68 8.43 19.48 -18.28
CA LEU A 68 7.00 19.25 -18.43
C LEU A 68 6.63 17.82 -18.02
N PRO A 69 5.50 17.61 -17.34
CA PRO A 69 5.03 16.26 -17.05
C PRO A 69 4.50 15.60 -18.32
N GLY A 70 5.12 14.48 -18.70
CA GLY A 70 4.67 13.62 -19.77
C GLY A 70 3.67 12.55 -19.29
N PRO A 71 3.47 11.48 -20.05
CA PRO A 71 2.50 10.43 -19.73
C PRO A 71 2.89 9.65 -18.47
N THR A 72 1.90 9.33 -17.66
CA THR A 72 2.05 8.45 -16.50
C THR A 72 2.05 6.98 -16.96
N ARG A 73 2.96 6.20 -16.41
CA ARG A 73 3.15 4.79 -16.72
C ARG A 73 3.24 3.96 -15.43
N TYR A 74 2.95 2.68 -15.57
CA TYR A 74 3.10 1.68 -14.51
C TYR A 74 4.15 0.67 -14.97
N PRO A 75 5.45 0.98 -14.79
CA PRO A 75 6.54 0.25 -15.42
C PRO A 75 6.75 -1.15 -14.84
N SER A 76 6.31 -1.38 -13.60
CA SER A 76 6.52 -2.64 -12.90
C SER A 76 5.24 -3.46 -12.81
N ASN A 77 5.36 -4.76 -13.05
CA ASN A 77 4.33 -5.71 -12.69
C ASN A 77 4.21 -5.83 -11.17
N LEU A 78 3.00 -6.11 -10.70
CA LEU A 78 2.77 -6.41 -9.30
C LEU A 78 3.21 -7.84 -9.03
N THR A 79 4.17 -8.04 -8.14
CA THR A 79 4.66 -9.37 -7.75
C THR A 79 4.10 -9.73 -6.38
N LEU A 80 3.42 -10.87 -6.32
CA LEU A 80 2.81 -11.42 -5.12
C LEU A 80 3.44 -12.77 -4.82
N LYS A 81 3.90 -12.96 -3.56
CA LYS A 81 4.38 -14.24 -3.06
C LYS A 81 3.48 -14.75 -1.94
N ARG A 82 3.18 -16.04 -1.96
CA ARG A 82 2.44 -16.70 -0.88
C ARG A 82 2.93 -18.10 -0.63
N GLY A 83 2.73 -18.61 0.59
CA GLY A 83 2.90 -20.04 0.89
C GLY A 83 1.92 -20.88 0.06
N LEU A 84 2.38 -22.03 -0.42
CA LEU A 84 1.53 -22.98 -1.12
C LEU A 84 0.46 -23.51 -0.18
N THR A 85 -0.79 -23.56 -0.69
CA THR A 85 -1.94 -24.12 -0.01
C THR A 85 -2.65 -25.09 -0.94
N ASP A 86 -3.61 -25.85 -0.43
CA ASP A 86 -4.44 -26.78 -1.24
C ASP A 86 -5.27 -26.09 -2.33
N VAL A 87 -5.27 -24.76 -2.37
CA VAL A 87 -6.07 -23.96 -3.31
C VAL A 87 -5.20 -23.39 -4.43
N ASP A 88 -5.18 -24.06 -5.55
CA ASP A 88 -4.48 -23.69 -6.79
C ASP A 88 -5.10 -22.50 -7.56
N SER A 89 -5.52 -21.45 -6.85
CA SER A 89 -6.26 -20.35 -7.48
C SER A 89 -5.42 -19.58 -8.51
N PHE A 90 -4.13 -19.35 -8.22
CA PHE A 90 -3.25 -18.60 -9.12
C PHE A 90 -2.86 -19.41 -10.35
N TRP A 91 -2.56 -20.68 -10.16
CA TRP A 91 -2.29 -21.58 -11.28
C TRP A 91 -3.50 -21.68 -12.22
N ARG A 92 -4.71 -21.87 -11.70
CA ARG A 92 -5.94 -21.90 -12.49
C ARG A 92 -6.19 -20.59 -13.24
N TRP A 93 -5.93 -19.46 -12.58
CA TRP A 93 -6.08 -18.15 -13.22
C TRP A 93 -5.07 -17.98 -14.37
N HIS A 94 -3.80 -18.36 -14.14
CA HIS A 94 -2.77 -18.30 -15.18
C HIS A 94 -3.05 -19.27 -16.34
N ARG A 95 -3.56 -20.47 -16.06
CA ARG A 95 -4.00 -21.41 -17.11
C ARG A 95 -5.08 -20.81 -18.01
N GLY A 96 -6.00 -20.02 -17.48
CA GLY A 96 -6.97 -19.28 -18.28
C GLY A 96 -6.32 -18.37 -19.30
N VAL A 97 -5.24 -17.67 -18.91
CA VAL A 97 -4.47 -16.82 -19.82
C VAL A 97 -3.81 -17.65 -20.93
N ILE A 98 -3.17 -18.77 -20.59
CA ILE A 98 -2.55 -19.68 -21.54
C ILE A 98 -3.58 -20.22 -22.54
N ALA A 99 -4.79 -20.51 -22.09
CA ALA A 99 -5.90 -21.01 -22.92
C ALA A 99 -6.57 -19.91 -23.77
N GLY A 100 -6.09 -18.66 -23.73
CA GLY A 100 -6.68 -17.54 -24.48
C GLY A 100 -7.95 -16.95 -23.86
N SER A 101 -8.42 -17.50 -22.73
CA SER A 101 -9.58 -17.01 -21.96
C SER A 101 -9.11 -16.33 -20.68
N PHE A 102 -8.52 -15.15 -20.81
CA PHE A 102 -8.03 -14.45 -19.64
C PHE A 102 -9.06 -13.50 -19.04
N GLN A 103 -9.27 -13.65 -17.75
CA GLN A 103 -10.10 -12.76 -16.95
C GLN A 103 -9.23 -11.74 -16.23
N ARG A 104 -9.56 -10.47 -16.42
CA ARG A 104 -8.95 -9.38 -15.66
C ARG A 104 -9.68 -9.23 -14.34
N LYS A 105 -8.92 -9.03 -13.28
CA LYS A 105 -9.45 -8.89 -11.92
C LYS A 105 -8.95 -7.59 -11.29
N ASN A 106 -9.79 -7.02 -10.44
CA ASN A 106 -9.41 -5.93 -9.58
C ASN A 106 -8.96 -6.47 -8.23
N GLY A 107 -8.19 -5.68 -7.50
CA GLY A 107 -7.83 -6.07 -6.14
C GLY A 107 -7.33 -4.89 -5.33
N THR A 108 -7.19 -5.14 -4.04
CA THR A 108 -6.77 -4.14 -3.06
C THR A 108 -5.69 -4.72 -2.17
N ILE A 109 -4.68 -3.93 -1.90
CA ILE A 109 -3.59 -4.24 -0.97
C ILE A 109 -3.78 -3.34 0.25
N TYR A 110 -4.06 -3.94 1.39
CA TYR A 110 -4.24 -3.25 2.67
C TYR A 110 -2.96 -3.32 3.49
N LEU A 111 -2.49 -2.19 3.95
CA LEU A 111 -1.52 -2.11 5.04
C LEU A 111 -2.30 -2.01 6.34
N LEU A 112 -2.03 -2.90 7.27
CA LEU A 112 -2.74 -2.98 8.54
C LEU A 112 -1.95 -2.29 9.65
N ASP A 113 -2.66 -1.75 10.62
CA ASP A 113 -2.05 -1.23 11.85
C ASP A 113 -1.69 -2.39 12.82
N ARG A 114 -1.13 -2.07 13.97
CA ARG A 114 -0.78 -3.03 15.02
C ARG A 114 -1.98 -3.79 15.60
N ARG A 115 -3.20 -3.30 15.36
CA ARG A 115 -4.46 -3.91 15.78
C ARG A 115 -5.09 -4.78 14.71
N GLY A 116 -4.43 -4.91 13.53
CA GLY A 116 -4.97 -5.62 12.39
C GLY A 116 -6.05 -4.88 11.61
N LEU A 117 -6.24 -3.58 11.84
CA LEU A 117 -7.20 -2.77 11.10
C LEU A 117 -6.54 -2.09 9.90
N PRO A 118 -7.23 -1.97 8.75
CA PRO A 118 -6.72 -1.29 7.58
C PRO A 118 -6.34 0.15 7.91
N ALA A 119 -5.07 0.50 7.74
CA ALA A 119 -4.55 1.84 7.95
C ALA A 119 -4.44 2.62 6.64
N MET A 120 -4.10 1.91 5.57
CA MET A 120 -3.87 2.46 4.26
C MET A 120 -4.09 1.35 3.23
N TRP A 121 -4.52 1.68 2.01
CA TRP A 121 -4.65 0.68 0.95
C TRP A 121 -4.42 1.27 -0.43
N TRP A 122 -4.11 0.38 -1.36
CA TRP A 122 -3.92 0.64 -2.77
C TRP A 122 -4.79 -0.31 -3.58
N ASP A 123 -5.56 0.24 -4.51
CA ASP A 123 -6.33 -0.54 -5.45
C ASP A 123 -5.55 -0.70 -6.75
N PHE A 124 -5.50 -1.90 -7.28
CA PHE A 124 -5.03 -2.17 -8.62
C PHE A 124 -6.18 -2.61 -9.53
N LYS A 125 -6.12 -2.21 -10.80
CA LYS A 125 -7.23 -2.40 -11.71
C LYS A 125 -6.85 -3.26 -12.90
N GLN A 126 -7.78 -4.14 -13.30
CA GLN A 126 -7.71 -4.96 -14.49
C GLN A 126 -6.39 -5.75 -14.59
N ALA A 127 -5.98 -6.34 -13.48
CA ALA A 127 -4.81 -7.18 -13.44
C ALA A 127 -5.07 -8.57 -14.01
N TYR A 128 -4.03 -9.16 -14.60
CA TYR A 128 -4.00 -10.53 -15.05
C TYR A 128 -2.59 -11.10 -14.87
N PRO A 129 -2.45 -12.42 -14.64
CA PRO A 129 -1.15 -13.02 -14.42
C PRO A 129 -0.37 -13.12 -15.74
N VAL A 130 0.87 -12.67 -15.71
CA VAL A 130 1.82 -12.74 -16.84
C VAL A 130 2.91 -13.77 -16.60
N LYS A 131 3.17 -14.07 -15.32
CA LYS A 131 4.15 -15.09 -14.93
C LYS A 131 3.70 -15.76 -13.65
N TRP A 132 3.88 -17.07 -13.60
CA TRP A 132 3.73 -17.88 -12.39
C TRP A 132 5.01 -18.70 -12.19
N SER A 133 5.50 -18.72 -10.97
CA SER A 133 6.66 -19.52 -10.58
C SER A 133 6.26 -20.36 -9.39
N GLY A 134 6.40 -21.66 -9.53
CA GLY A 134 6.20 -22.62 -8.45
C GLY A 134 7.35 -22.55 -7.41
N PRO A 135 7.22 -23.31 -6.31
CA PRO A 135 8.24 -23.35 -5.27
C PRO A 135 9.49 -24.09 -5.70
N ASP A 136 10.61 -23.69 -5.14
CA ASP A 136 11.83 -24.51 -5.15
C ASP A 136 11.67 -25.63 -4.13
N LEU A 137 11.79 -26.89 -4.59
CA LEU A 137 11.66 -28.07 -3.73
C LEU A 137 13.04 -28.64 -3.38
N ARG A 138 13.37 -28.68 -2.09
CA ARG A 138 14.63 -29.20 -1.55
C ARG A 138 14.34 -30.16 -0.40
N ALA A 139 14.66 -31.42 -0.57
CA ALA A 139 14.38 -32.48 0.43
C ALA A 139 15.08 -32.27 1.79
N ALA A 140 16.16 -31.49 1.80
CA ALA A 140 16.94 -31.20 3.01
C ALA A 140 16.61 -29.86 3.66
N SER A 141 15.57 -29.16 3.21
CA SER A 141 15.16 -27.84 3.73
C SER A 141 13.83 -27.93 4.47
N ASN A 142 13.73 -27.23 5.59
CA ASN A 142 12.46 -27.04 6.33
C ASN A 142 11.75 -25.73 5.95
N GLU A 143 12.11 -25.14 4.80
CA GLU A 143 11.52 -23.89 4.31
C GLU A 143 10.08 -24.09 3.82
N VAL A 144 9.25 -23.09 4.01
CA VAL A 144 7.89 -23.10 3.47
C VAL A 144 7.94 -22.98 1.94
N ALA A 145 7.24 -23.89 1.26
CA ALA A 145 7.10 -23.82 -0.19
C ALA A 145 6.31 -22.55 -0.59
N VAL A 146 6.91 -21.69 -1.40
CA VAL A 146 6.33 -20.39 -1.80
C VAL A 146 6.13 -20.35 -3.30
N GLU A 147 4.93 -19.97 -3.73
CA GLU A 147 4.66 -19.63 -5.13
C GLU A 147 4.71 -18.12 -5.35
N THR A 148 5.10 -17.71 -6.56
CA THR A 148 5.17 -16.31 -6.97
C THR A 148 4.31 -16.10 -8.20
N VAL A 149 3.51 -15.03 -8.21
CA VAL A 149 2.76 -14.60 -9.38
C VAL A 149 3.09 -13.14 -9.70
N GLU A 150 3.34 -12.86 -10.97
CA GLU A 150 3.47 -11.50 -11.49
C GLU A 150 2.20 -11.12 -12.24
N LEU A 151 1.66 -9.97 -11.89
CA LEU A 151 0.43 -9.42 -12.45
C LEU A 151 0.73 -8.15 -13.24
N ALA A 152 0.40 -8.14 -14.53
CA ALA A 152 0.28 -6.89 -15.26
C ALA A 152 -1.05 -6.22 -14.92
N HIS A 153 -1.06 -4.90 -14.73
CA HIS A 153 -2.24 -4.14 -14.36
C HIS A 153 -2.33 -2.82 -15.15
N ARG A 154 -3.52 -2.23 -15.20
CA ARG A 154 -3.76 -0.97 -15.91
C ARG A 154 -3.55 0.28 -15.06
N GLY A 155 -3.47 0.14 -13.77
CA GLY A 155 -3.28 1.28 -12.89
C GLY A 155 -3.33 0.93 -11.42
N LEU A 156 -2.71 1.81 -10.65
CA LEU A 156 -2.74 1.84 -9.20
C LEU A 156 -3.45 3.11 -8.76
N SER A 157 -4.31 3.01 -7.77
CA SER A 157 -4.95 4.15 -7.15
C SER A 157 -4.91 4.04 -5.63
N LYS A 158 -4.77 5.18 -4.98
CA LYS A 158 -4.87 5.30 -3.52
C LYS A 158 -6.14 6.06 -3.23
N PRO A 159 -7.22 5.40 -2.80
CA PRO A 159 -8.51 6.05 -2.57
C PRO A 159 -8.41 7.16 -1.52
N GLY A 160 -9.11 8.26 -1.75
CA GLY A 160 -9.14 9.41 -0.82
C GLY A 160 -9.67 9.05 0.57
N LEU A 161 -10.54 8.03 0.66
CA LEU A 161 -11.03 7.50 1.94
C LEU A 161 -9.89 6.90 2.78
N SER A 162 -8.88 6.25 2.18
CA SER A 162 -7.70 5.76 2.92
C SER A 162 -6.89 6.89 3.52
N LEU A 163 -6.81 8.02 2.81
CA LEU A 163 -6.17 9.24 3.31
C LEU A 163 -6.98 9.89 4.43
N ALA A 164 -8.31 9.96 4.29
CA ALA A 164 -9.20 10.50 5.30
C ALA A 164 -9.18 9.68 6.60
N LEU A 165 -9.20 8.35 6.51
CA LEU A 165 -9.11 7.46 7.68
C LEU A 165 -7.75 7.56 8.37
N SER A 166 -6.66 7.69 7.64
CA SER A 166 -5.33 7.89 8.24
C SER A 166 -5.25 9.24 8.98
N ALA A 167 -5.86 10.29 8.43
CA ALA A 167 -5.94 11.61 9.07
C ALA A 167 -6.81 11.61 10.33
N LEU A 168 -7.98 10.94 10.28
CA LEU A 168 -8.87 10.78 11.46
C LEU A 168 -8.19 9.98 12.58
N ARG A 169 -7.47 8.91 12.24
CA ARG A 169 -6.71 8.12 13.23
C ARG A 169 -5.58 8.92 13.86
N GLY A 170 -4.86 9.71 13.06
CA GLY A 170 -3.87 10.65 13.59
C GLY A 170 -4.50 11.64 14.60
N GLY A 171 -5.67 12.17 14.29
CA GLY A 171 -6.43 13.06 15.18
C GLY A 171 -6.93 12.36 16.45
N LEU A 172 -7.45 11.14 16.34
CA LEU A 172 -7.94 10.35 17.48
C LEU A 172 -6.79 9.93 18.43
N SER A 173 -5.64 9.52 17.89
CA SER A 173 -4.47 9.19 18.70
C SER A 173 -3.93 10.40 19.46
N ALA A 174 -3.99 11.58 18.84
CA ALA A 174 -3.66 12.84 19.50
C ALA A 174 -4.61 13.16 20.66
N ALA A 175 -5.91 13.01 20.46
CA ALA A 175 -6.93 13.23 21.48
C ALA A 175 -6.79 12.27 22.67
N GLN A 176 -6.52 10.99 22.41
CA GLN A 176 -6.31 9.97 23.45
C GLN A 176 -5.05 10.25 24.27
N ASN A 177 -3.96 10.69 23.64
CA ASN A 177 -2.74 11.06 24.34
C ASN A 177 -2.91 12.31 25.21
N LEU A 178 -3.73 13.27 24.77
CA LEU A 178 -4.10 14.44 25.57
C LEU A 178 -4.97 14.04 26.77
N ALA A 179 -5.97 13.20 26.58
CA ALA A 179 -6.82 12.73 27.68
C ALA A 179 -6.03 11.97 28.75
N GLY A 180 -5.08 11.11 28.33
CA GLY A 180 -4.19 10.39 29.26
C GLY A 180 -3.23 11.30 30.03
N ARG A 181 -2.81 12.43 29.45
CA ARG A 181 -1.85 13.36 30.04
C ARG A 181 -2.50 14.36 31.02
N TYR A 182 -3.78 14.66 30.82
CA TYR A 182 -4.54 15.59 31.65
C TYR A 182 -5.47 14.93 32.66
N GLY A 183 -5.41 13.61 32.82
CA GLY A 183 -6.03 12.92 33.94
C GLY A 183 -7.56 12.99 34.04
N PHE A 184 -8.28 13.12 32.89
CA PHE A 184 -9.76 13.09 32.86
C PHE A 184 -10.35 11.68 33.07
N GLY A 185 -9.71 10.83 33.83
CA GLY A 185 -10.10 9.43 34.05
C GLY A 185 -10.44 9.04 35.47
N GLN A 186 -10.84 9.97 36.33
CA GLN A 186 -11.33 9.62 37.69
C GLN A 186 -12.41 10.59 38.17
N LEU A 187 -13.59 10.51 37.58
CA LEU A 187 -14.84 10.93 38.23
C LEU A 187 -15.82 9.74 38.23
N GLY A 188 -15.39 8.66 38.87
CA GLY A 188 -16.25 7.60 39.31
C GLY A 188 -16.72 7.94 40.72
N GLY A 189 -17.73 8.80 40.82
CA GLY A 189 -18.39 9.12 42.09
C GLY A 189 -19.01 7.85 42.72
N ARG A 190 -18.60 7.55 43.93
CA ARG A 190 -19.32 6.69 44.82
C ARG A 190 -20.70 7.32 45.05
N PHE A 191 -21.75 6.65 44.70
CA PHE A 191 -23.05 6.79 45.31
C PHE A 191 -23.38 5.49 46.01
N TRP A 192 -23.74 5.67 47.24
CA TRP A 192 -24.21 4.78 48.29
C TRP A 192 -25.08 3.62 47.83
#